data_1eb5d8c635db7ecc3b73aeab9b0cd28d
#
_entry.id   1eb5d8c635db7ecc3b73aeab9b0cd28d
#
_cell.length_a   1.000
_cell.length_b   1.000
_cell.length_c   1.000
_cell.angle_alpha   90.00
_cell.angle_beta   90.00
_cell.angle_gamma   90.00
#
_symmetry.space_group_name_H-M   'P 1'
#
loop_
_entity.id
_entity.type
_entity.pdbx_description
1 polymer ?
#
loop_
_entity_poly.entity_id
_entity_poly.type
_entity_poly.pdbx_seq_one_letter_code
_entity_poly.pdbx_strand_id
1 'polypeptide(L)'
;LLWEPWEVLKDDGTPYRVFTPFYRRGCLKAPPPRQPLPLPSPLDVVADAGCPQGQGAIDNLGLLPDLDWINGLEDSWAVGEVAAKDRLSAFLDDGLAGYKDGRNFPARRHVSRLSPYLHWGEISPNMVWYAVRDQIDSGVCPERDGDHFLSELGWREFSHSLLYHFPDLPRKNLQPRFDHFDWRDDPVALARWQQGMTGYPIVDAAMRELWQTGYMHNRTRMIVGSFLVKNLRLHWHHGERWFWDCLVDADLANNSASWQWIAGCGADAAPYFRIFNPITQGEKFDPDGDYIRRYVPEIAGLPDAFLCSPWTASDTVLAAAGVRLGVTYPHPMVDAKASREAALAAFSALKSVE
;
A
#
# COMPACT_ATOMS: atom_id res chain seq x y z
N LEU A 1 -7.08 -0.98 17.67
CA LEU A 1 -6.71 0.40 17.39
C LEU A 1 -5.87 0.96 18.54
N LEU A 2 -5.17 2.07 18.29
CA LEU A 2 -4.45 2.85 19.33
C LEU A 2 -5.43 3.75 20.09
N TRP A 3 -6.36 4.35 19.35
CA TRP A 3 -7.45 5.18 19.88
C TRP A 3 -8.74 4.78 19.18
N GLU A 4 -9.82 4.75 19.91
CA GLU A 4 -11.11 4.44 19.31
C GLU A 4 -11.65 5.62 18.50
N PRO A 5 -12.34 5.39 17.37
CA PRO A 5 -12.82 6.46 16.49
C PRO A 5 -13.68 7.52 17.16
N TRP A 6 -14.43 7.15 18.21
CA TRP A 6 -15.30 8.06 18.97
C TRP A 6 -14.56 8.86 20.04
N GLU A 7 -13.30 8.53 20.34
CA GLU A 7 -12.46 9.24 21.31
C GLU A 7 -11.69 10.40 20.68
N VAL A 8 -11.45 10.35 19.36
CA VAL A 8 -10.65 11.34 18.64
C VAL A 8 -11.52 12.21 17.75
N LEU A 9 -12.14 13.20 18.37
CA LEU A 9 -13.00 14.18 17.70
C LEU A 9 -12.44 15.60 17.85
N LYS A 10 -12.96 16.53 17.04
CA LYS A 10 -12.71 17.96 17.22
C LYS A 10 -13.46 18.49 18.45
N ASP A 11 -13.13 19.69 18.88
CA ASP A 11 -13.77 20.36 20.02
C ASP A 11 -15.29 20.53 19.85
N ASP A 12 -15.77 20.60 18.61
CA ASP A 12 -17.19 20.67 18.24
C ASP A 12 -17.88 19.29 18.13
N GLY A 13 -17.18 18.21 18.48
CA GLY A 13 -17.70 16.84 18.39
C GLY A 13 -17.75 16.26 16.99
N THR A 14 -17.27 16.98 15.97
CA THR A 14 -17.25 16.47 14.58
C THR A 14 -15.95 15.70 14.29
N PRO A 15 -15.99 14.73 13.35
CA PRO A 15 -14.80 13.98 12.97
C PRO A 15 -13.81 14.83 12.15
N TYR A 16 -12.55 14.47 12.26
CA TYR A 16 -11.51 15.03 11.39
C TYR A 16 -11.62 14.48 9.96
N ARG A 17 -11.32 15.34 8.97
CA ARG A 17 -11.22 14.97 7.55
C ARG A 17 -9.83 15.25 6.96
N VAL A 18 -8.87 15.66 7.80
CA VAL A 18 -7.49 15.97 7.41
C VAL A 18 -6.57 15.30 8.42
N PHE A 19 -5.58 14.56 7.93
CA PHE A 19 -4.71 13.72 8.75
C PHE A 19 -3.90 14.52 9.78
N THR A 20 -3.23 15.59 9.36
CA THR A 20 -2.33 16.34 10.27
C THR A 20 -3.04 16.87 11.52
N PRO A 21 -4.23 17.50 11.43
CA PRO A 21 -5.01 17.85 12.61
C PRO A 21 -5.49 16.62 13.41
N PHE A 22 -5.95 15.56 12.74
CA PHE A 22 -6.35 14.32 13.39
C PHE A 22 -5.23 13.76 14.27
N TYR A 23 -4.04 13.58 13.69
CA TYR A 23 -2.93 12.98 14.41
C TYR A 23 -2.37 13.92 15.48
N ARG A 24 -2.03 15.17 15.12
CA ARG A 24 -1.32 16.09 16.03
C ARG A 24 -2.21 16.74 17.10
N ARG A 25 -3.46 17.04 16.79
CA ARG A 25 -4.39 17.70 17.70
C ARG A 25 -5.39 16.76 18.35
N GLY A 26 -5.71 15.66 17.67
CA GLY A 26 -6.54 14.58 18.19
C GLY A 26 -5.68 13.55 18.91
N CYS A 27 -5.07 12.61 18.18
CA CYS A 27 -4.37 11.45 18.74
C CYS A 27 -3.29 11.80 19.77
N LEU A 28 -2.34 12.68 19.42
CA LEU A 28 -1.20 13.00 20.31
C LEU A 28 -1.56 13.87 21.51
N LYS A 29 -2.78 14.43 21.57
CA LYS A 29 -3.31 15.13 22.75
C LYS A 29 -4.27 14.30 23.58
N ALA A 30 -4.77 13.20 23.04
CA ALA A 30 -5.55 12.22 23.75
C ALA A 30 -4.65 11.49 24.79
N PRO A 31 -5.25 10.78 25.77
CA PRO A 31 -4.48 9.88 26.62
C PRO A 31 -3.61 8.93 25.77
N PRO A 32 -2.40 8.59 26.26
CA PRO A 32 -1.54 7.66 25.53
C PRO A 32 -2.29 6.33 25.26
N PRO A 33 -1.96 5.64 24.17
CA PRO A 33 -2.53 4.34 23.88
C PRO A 33 -2.37 3.41 25.08
N ARG A 34 -3.37 2.54 25.33
CA ARG A 34 -3.25 1.57 26.43
C ARG A 34 -1.99 0.71 26.26
N GLN A 35 -1.37 0.34 27.37
CA GLN A 35 -0.25 -0.61 27.36
C GLN A 35 -0.69 -1.96 26.78
N PRO A 36 0.21 -2.70 26.09
CA PRO A 36 -0.04 -4.08 25.72
C PRO A 36 -0.47 -4.91 26.91
N LEU A 37 -1.48 -5.77 26.73
CA LEU A 37 -1.91 -6.66 27.79
C LEU A 37 -0.87 -7.77 27.97
N PRO A 38 -0.57 -8.17 29.21
CA PRO A 38 0.27 -9.34 29.47
C PRO A 38 -0.44 -10.62 29.01
N LEU A 39 0.33 -11.69 28.85
CA LEU A 39 -0.24 -13.01 28.65
C LEU A 39 -1.21 -13.30 29.82
N PRO A 40 -2.41 -13.85 29.55
CA PRO A 40 -3.31 -14.24 30.61
C PRO A 40 -2.65 -15.30 31.51
N SER A 41 -2.96 -15.29 32.80
CA SER A 41 -2.62 -16.39 33.68
C SER A 41 -3.15 -17.71 33.13
N PRO A 42 -2.55 -18.87 33.51
CA PRO A 42 -3.06 -20.15 33.03
C PRO A 42 -4.58 -20.21 33.14
N LEU A 43 -5.23 -20.45 31.99
CA LEU A 43 -6.69 -20.58 31.94
C LEU A 43 -7.03 -22.01 32.34
N ASP A 44 -8.05 -22.18 33.19
CA ASP A 44 -8.72 -23.46 33.37
C ASP A 44 -9.48 -23.79 32.06
N VAL A 45 -8.79 -24.42 31.15
CA VAL A 45 -9.40 -24.90 29.89
C VAL A 45 -9.98 -26.27 30.12
N VAL A 46 -11.14 -26.53 29.52
CA VAL A 46 -11.69 -27.88 29.45
C VAL A 46 -10.70 -28.74 28.65
N ALA A 47 -10.05 -29.66 29.33
CA ALA A 47 -9.15 -30.57 28.67
C ALA A 47 -9.95 -31.44 27.68
N ASP A 48 -9.54 -31.36 26.42
CA ASP A 48 -9.92 -32.22 25.31
C ASP A 48 -11.43 -32.43 25.10
N ALA A 49 -12.05 -31.52 24.42
CA ALA A 49 -13.40 -31.64 23.90
C ALA A 49 -13.49 -32.50 22.62
N GLY A 50 -12.49 -33.35 22.34
CA GLY A 50 -12.43 -34.16 21.12
C GLY A 50 -12.15 -33.36 19.83
N CYS A 51 -11.66 -32.14 19.96
CA CYS A 51 -11.21 -31.38 18.80
C CYS A 51 -9.90 -31.94 18.26
N PRO A 52 -9.77 -32.13 16.94
CA PRO A 52 -8.50 -32.48 16.33
C PRO A 52 -7.44 -31.45 16.71
N GLN A 53 -6.27 -31.91 17.15
CA GLN A 53 -5.19 -31.05 17.58
C GLN A 53 -4.03 -31.05 16.57
N GLY A 54 -3.36 -29.91 16.44
CA GLY A 54 -2.18 -29.74 15.61
C GLY A 54 -2.48 -29.24 14.18
N GLN A 55 -1.39 -29.07 13.42
CA GLN A 55 -1.43 -28.51 12.05
C GLN A 55 -2.38 -29.30 11.14
N GLY A 56 -2.38 -30.62 11.21
CA GLY A 56 -3.27 -31.46 10.42
C GLY A 56 -4.78 -31.24 10.66
N ALA A 57 -5.16 -30.65 11.79
CA ALA A 57 -6.55 -30.28 12.04
C ALA A 57 -7.00 -29.08 11.18
N ILE A 58 -6.10 -28.12 10.96
CA ILE A 58 -6.34 -26.96 10.09
C ILE A 58 -6.36 -27.39 8.63
N ASP A 59 -5.43 -28.26 8.22
CA ASP A 59 -5.35 -28.78 6.86
C ASP A 59 -6.63 -29.57 6.47
N ASN A 60 -7.20 -30.31 7.43
CA ASN A 60 -8.46 -31.03 7.24
C ASN A 60 -9.70 -30.13 7.04
N LEU A 61 -9.58 -28.82 7.33
CA LEU A 61 -10.68 -27.89 7.06
C LEU A 61 -10.82 -27.52 5.57
N GLY A 62 -9.82 -27.88 4.75
CA GLY A 62 -9.85 -27.62 3.29
C GLY A 62 -9.91 -26.14 2.95
N LEU A 63 -9.33 -25.27 3.79
CA LEU A 63 -9.38 -23.82 3.62
C LEU A 63 -8.32 -23.29 2.64
N LEU A 64 -7.25 -24.05 2.45
CA LEU A 64 -6.20 -23.68 1.49
C LEU A 64 -6.61 -24.14 0.10
N PRO A 65 -6.51 -23.30 -0.92
CA PRO A 65 -6.73 -23.69 -2.30
C PRO A 65 -5.60 -24.64 -2.77
N ASP A 66 -5.97 -25.67 -3.52
CA ASP A 66 -5.01 -26.56 -4.19
C ASP A 66 -4.60 -25.96 -5.53
N LEU A 67 -3.81 -24.87 -5.49
CA LEU A 67 -3.42 -24.06 -6.63
C LEU A 67 -1.94 -23.71 -6.58
N ASP A 68 -1.20 -24.01 -7.63
CA ASP A 68 0.26 -23.80 -7.68
C ASP A 68 0.71 -22.32 -7.59
N TRP A 69 -0.18 -21.38 -7.88
CA TRP A 69 0.17 -19.95 -7.88
C TRP A 69 0.30 -19.33 -6.48
N ILE A 70 -0.09 -20.02 -5.41
CA ILE A 70 0.03 -19.55 -4.02
C ILE A 70 1.45 -19.64 -3.47
N ASN A 71 2.34 -20.41 -4.11
CA ASN A 71 3.71 -20.66 -3.61
C ASN A 71 4.48 -19.38 -3.32
N GLY A 72 4.31 -18.33 -4.14
CA GLY A 72 4.95 -17.04 -3.91
C GLY A 72 4.45 -16.32 -2.66
N LEU A 73 3.21 -16.56 -2.23
CA LEU A 73 2.66 -16.06 -0.97
C LEU A 73 3.28 -16.79 0.22
N GLU A 74 3.35 -18.10 0.17
CA GLU A 74 3.94 -18.93 1.24
C GLU A 74 5.42 -18.62 1.44
N ASP A 75 6.19 -18.45 0.37
CA ASP A 75 7.60 -18.07 0.41
C ASP A 75 7.82 -16.64 0.98
N SER A 76 6.81 -15.78 0.86
CA SER A 76 6.92 -14.36 1.24
C SER A 76 6.53 -14.09 2.70
N TRP A 77 5.78 -14.98 3.34
CA TRP A 77 5.17 -14.73 4.65
C TRP A 77 5.29 -15.93 5.59
N ALA A 78 5.82 -15.65 6.78
CA ALA A 78 5.68 -16.54 7.93
C ALA A 78 4.46 -16.08 8.74
N VAL A 79 3.60 -16.99 9.14
CA VAL A 79 2.33 -16.72 9.82
C VAL A 79 2.48 -16.86 11.33
N GLY A 80 1.73 -16.07 12.08
CA GLY A 80 1.56 -16.20 13.52
C GLY A 80 2.32 -15.16 14.34
N GLU A 81 1.99 -15.12 15.63
CA GLU A 81 2.49 -14.13 16.59
C GLU A 81 4.01 -14.12 16.72
N VAL A 82 4.65 -15.28 16.63
CA VAL A 82 6.13 -15.38 16.71
C VAL A 82 6.75 -14.69 15.50
N ALA A 83 6.27 -15.01 14.30
CA ALA A 83 6.74 -14.39 13.07
C ALA A 83 6.51 -12.87 13.05
N ALA A 84 5.39 -12.41 13.61
CA ALA A 84 5.10 -10.98 13.74
C ALA A 84 6.11 -10.27 14.67
N LYS A 85 6.47 -10.89 15.80
CA LYS A 85 7.47 -10.36 16.74
C LYS A 85 8.88 -10.37 16.15
N ASP A 86 9.26 -11.43 15.45
CA ASP A 86 10.55 -11.52 14.76
C ASP A 86 10.65 -10.44 13.66
N ARG A 87 9.55 -10.20 12.92
CA ARG A 87 9.47 -9.14 11.91
C ARG A 87 9.60 -7.75 12.54
N LEU A 88 8.94 -7.52 13.68
CA LEU A 88 9.11 -6.27 14.43
C LEU A 88 10.55 -6.08 14.90
N SER A 89 11.15 -7.09 15.51
CA SER A 89 12.54 -7.02 15.97
C SER A 89 13.51 -6.69 14.84
N ALA A 90 13.42 -7.42 13.72
CA ALA A 90 14.27 -7.17 12.55
C ALA A 90 14.08 -5.74 11.98
N PHE A 91 12.87 -5.20 12.03
CA PHE A 91 12.62 -3.83 11.61
C PHE A 91 13.20 -2.80 12.59
N LEU A 92 13.09 -3.02 13.89
CA LEU A 92 13.68 -2.14 14.90
C LEU A 92 15.21 -2.08 14.78
N ASP A 93 15.84 -3.23 14.48
CA ASP A 93 17.29 -3.35 14.36
C ASP A 93 17.84 -2.70 13.07
N ASP A 94 17.22 -2.99 11.91
CA ASP A 94 17.80 -2.65 10.60
C ASP A 94 17.01 -1.60 9.81
N GLY A 95 15.73 -1.39 10.10
CA GLY A 95 14.83 -0.62 9.25
C GLY A 95 14.36 0.71 9.82
N LEU A 96 14.28 0.84 11.15
CA LEU A 96 13.69 2.00 11.81
C LEU A 96 14.61 3.23 11.75
N ALA A 97 15.90 3.06 12.00
CA ALA A 97 16.87 4.13 11.80
C ALA A 97 17.01 4.42 10.30
N GLY A 98 16.82 5.68 9.90
CA GLY A 98 16.76 6.07 8.50
C GLY A 98 15.40 5.84 7.81
N TYR A 99 14.37 5.43 8.55
CA TYR A 99 13.04 5.12 8.02
C TYR A 99 12.44 6.25 7.18
N LYS A 100 12.51 7.48 7.66
CA LYS A 100 11.87 8.63 7.00
C LYS A 100 12.29 8.80 5.54
N ASP A 101 13.54 8.56 5.26
CA ASP A 101 14.09 8.70 3.90
C ASP A 101 14.04 7.36 3.16
N GLY A 102 14.47 6.26 3.83
CA GLY A 102 14.60 4.92 3.25
C GLY A 102 13.27 4.28 2.84
N ARG A 103 12.17 4.59 3.57
CA ARG A 103 10.83 4.06 3.28
C ARG A 103 10.29 4.36 1.88
N ASN A 104 10.93 5.24 1.14
CA ASN A 104 10.47 5.58 -0.20
C ASN A 104 11.04 4.66 -1.30
N PHE A 105 12.05 3.85 -0.98
CA PHE A 105 12.77 3.02 -1.93
C PHE A 105 12.33 1.56 -1.81
N PRO A 106 11.57 1.01 -2.77
CA PRO A 106 11.00 -0.33 -2.67
C PRO A 106 12.06 -1.46 -2.66
N ALA A 107 13.25 -1.21 -3.18
CA ALA A 107 14.36 -2.17 -3.12
C ALA A 107 15.07 -2.22 -1.76
N ARG A 108 14.85 -1.24 -0.86
CA ARG A 108 15.56 -1.12 0.42
C ARG A 108 14.79 -1.73 1.58
N ARG A 109 15.52 -2.16 2.63
CA ARG A 109 14.95 -2.80 3.82
C ARG A 109 14.51 -1.79 4.90
N HIS A 110 13.87 -0.68 4.51
CA HIS A 110 13.39 0.35 5.44
C HIS A 110 11.88 0.36 5.62
N VAL A 111 11.20 -0.78 5.41
CA VAL A 111 9.76 -0.92 5.68
C VAL A 111 9.52 -2.13 6.58
N SER A 112 8.61 -1.98 7.54
CA SER A 112 8.37 -3.01 8.54
C SER A 112 7.72 -4.27 7.99
N ARG A 113 6.88 -4.15 6.95
CA ARG A 113 6.01 -5.21 6.44
C ARG A 113 5.12 -5.83 7.54
N LEU A 114 4.71 -5.01 8.52
CA LEU A 114 3.84 -5.43 9.62
C LEU A 114 2.34 -5.37 9.29
N SER A 115 1.98 -4.82 8.14
CA SER A 115 0.57 -4.59 7.78
C SER A 115 -0.29 -5.86 7.80
N PRO A 116 0.14 -7.04 7.30
CA PRO A 116 -0.64 -8.27 7.42
C PRO A 116 -0.83 -8.70 8.89
N TYR A 117 0.24 -8.67 9.67
CA TYR A 117 0.20 -9.06 11.08
C TYR A 117 -0.70 -8.15 11.92
N LEU A 118 -0.72 -6.84 11.60
CA LEU A 118 -1.63 -5.87 12.22
C LEU A 118 -3.09 -6.08 11.77
N HIS A 119 -3.30 -6.49 10.51
CA HIS A 119 -4.62 -6.76 9.98
C HIS A 119 -5.24 -8.01 10.62
N TRP A 120 -4.48 -9.11 10.64
CA TRP A 120 -4.95 -10.40 11.19
C TRP A 120 -4.86 -10.48 12.72
N GLY A 121 -4.32 -9.44 13.39
CA GLY A 121 -4.24 -9.38 14.86
C GLY A 121 -3.14 -10.25 15.47
N GLU A 122 -2.17 -10.69 14.67
CA GLU A 122 -0.99 -11.44 15.11
C GLU A 122 -0.02 -10.57 15.93
N ILE A 123 -0.11 -9.25 15.78
CA ILE A 123 0.53 -8.26 16.65
C ILE A 123 -0.40 -7.06 16.88
N SER A 124 -0.43 -6.53 18.09
CA SER A 124 -1.24 -5.34 18.36
C SER A 124 -0.51 -4.05 17.95
N PRO A 125 -1.23 -3.03 17.46
CA PRO A 125 -0.62 -1.72 17.19
C PRO A 125 -0.03 -1.09 18.46
N ASN A 126 -0.57 -1.41 19.64
CA ASN A 126 -0.04 -0.97 20.92
C ASN A 126 1.37 -1.53 21.19
N MET A 127 1.60 -2.81 20.91
CA MET A 127 2.92 -3.41 21.05
C MET A 127 3.94 -2.73 20.11
N VAL A 128 3.56 -2.51 18.86
CA VAL A 128 4.42 -1.81 17.88
C VAL A 128 4.70 -0.37 18.31
N TRP A 129 3.67 0.34 18.78
CA TRP A 129 3.80 1.71 19.27
C TRP A 129 4.82 1.83 20.39
N TYR A 130 4.68 1.03 21.45
CA TYR A 130 5.56 1.10 22.59
C TYR A 130 6.97 0.60 22.28
N ALA A 131 7.13 -0.44 21.48
CA ALA A 131 8.45 -0.90 21.05
C ALA A 131 9.24 0.20 20.29
N VAL A 132 8.57 0.97 19.44
CA VAL A 132 9.21 2.11 18.76
C VAL A 132 9.48 3.27 19.72
N ARG A 133 8.57 3.56 20.64
CA ARG A 133 8.82 4.57 21.70
C ARG A 133 10.04 4.22 22.52
N ASP A 134 10.19 2.97 22.95
CA ASP A 134 11.35 2.51 23.71
C ASP A 134 12.67 2.70 22.94
N GLN A 135 12.68 2.49 21.61
CA GLN A 135 13.85 2.76 20.76
C GLN A 135 14.20 4.25 20.68
N ILE A 136 13.18 5.12 20.65
CA ILE A 136 13.38 6.58 20.67
C ILE A 136 13.91 7.01 22.06
N ASP A 137 13.25 6.59 23.12
CA ASP A 137 13.51 7.03 24.48
C ASP A 137 14.88 6.53 24.99
N SER A 138 15.34 5.37 24.50
CA SER A 138 16.70 4.84 24.75
C SER A 138 17.79 5.47 23.88
N GLY A 139 17.43 6.33 22.91
CA GLY A 139 18.37 6.98 22.01
C GLY A 139 18.94 6.08 20.90
N VAL A 140 18.43 4.88 20.72
CA VAL A 140 18.85 3.94 19.66
C VAL A 140 18.31 4.40 18.29
N CYS A 141 17.07 4.86 18.25
CA CYS A 141 16.47 5.39 17.04
C CYS A 141 16.37 6.93 17.11
N PRO A 142 16.78 7.66 16.04
CA PRO A 142 16.48 9.08 15.93
C PRO A 142 14.99 9.36 16.03
N GLU A 143 14.59 10.30 16.90
CA GLU A 143 13.18 10.71 17.10
C GLU A 143 12.47 11.01 15.77
N ARG A 144 13.17 11.70 14.84
CA ARG A 144 12.65 11.98 13.50
C ARG A 144 12.15 10.75 12.74
N ASP A 145 12.86 9.64 12.84
CA ASP A 145 12.56 8.42 12.12
C ASP A 145 11.47 7.62 12.83
N GLY A 146 11.58 7.48 14.13
CA GLY A 146 10.57 6.83 14.95
C GLY A 146 9.21 7.53 14.90
N ASP A 147 9.17 8.85 15.08
CA ASP A 147 7.93 9.63 14.99
C ASP A 147 7.31 9.54 13.59
N HIS A 148 8.15 9.49 12.54
CA HIS A 148 7.63 9.31 11.19
C HIS A 148 6.98 7.93 11.02
N PHE A 149 7.58 6.88 11.57
CA PHE A 149 6.96 5.55 11.55
C PHE A 149 5.67 5.51 12.38
N LEU A 150 5.67 6.08 13.58
CA LEU A 150 4.47 6.18 14.42
C LEU A 150 3.34 6.94 13.73
N SER A 151 3.66 7.92 12.89
CA SER A 151 2.65 8.62 12.10
C SER A 151 1.98 7.73 11.04
N GLU A 152 2.65 6.65 10.58
CA GLU A 152 2.02 5.68 9.67
C GLU A 152 0.99 4.80 10.40
N LEU A 153 1.24 4.46 11.68
CA LEU A 153 0.18 3.89 12.52
C LEU A 153 -0.98 4.88 12.69
N GLY A 154 -0.65 6.17 12.83
CA GLY A 154 -1.66 7.24 12.85
C GLY A 154 -2.51 7.29 11.56
N TRP A 155 -1.94 7.04 10.38
CA TRP A 155 -2.70 6.94 9.14
C TRP A 155 -3.69 5.77 9.14
N ARG A 156 -3.28 4.63 9.73
CA ARG A 156 -4.17 3.49 9.94
C ARG A 156 -5.35 3.88 10.84
N GLU A 157 -5.10 4.53 11.98
CA GLU A 157 -6.15 5.04 12.88
C GLU A 157 -7.07 6.03 12.16
N PHE A 158 -6.52 6.92 11.34
CA PHE A 158 -7.31 7.88 10.56
C PHE A 158 -8.24 7.19 9.56
N SER A 159 -7.76 6.17 8.86
CA SER A 159 -8.58 5.39 7.93
C SER A 159 -9.76 4.71 8.65
N HIS A 160 -9.52 4.13 9.82
CA HIS A 160 -10.59 3.52 10.64
C HIS A 160 -11.57 4.55 11.17
N SER A 161 -11.09 5.73 11.60
CA SER A 161 -11.94 6.85 12.00
C SER A 161 -12.81 7.32 10.82
N LEU A 162 -12.27 7.41 9.62
CA LEU A 162 -13.03 7.76 8.43
C LEU A 162 -14.13 6.73 8.14
N LEU A 163 -13.81 5.43 8.16
CA LEU A 163 -14.80 4.39 7.89
C LEU A 163 -15.91 4.38 8.96
N TYR A 164 -15.56 4.58 10.23
CA TYR A 164 -16.53 4.63 11.33
C TYR A 164 -17.52 5.79 11.16
N HIS A 165 -17.03 7.00 10.88
CA HIS A 165 -17.86 8.19 10.73
C HIS A 165 -18.52 8.33 9.36
N PHE A 166 -17.97 7.69 8.34
CA PHE A 166 -18.47 7.69 6.96
C PHE A 166 -18.59 6.25 6.45
N PRO A 167 -19.59 5.48 6.91
CA PRO A 167 -19.69 4.03 6.62
C PRO A 167 -19.92 3.72 5.12
N ASP A 168 -20.33 4.70 4.34
CA ASP A 168 -20.43 4.60 2.89
C ASP A 168 -19.07 4.79 2.16
N LEU A 169 -17.97 5.03 2.89
CA LEU A 169 -16.65 5.27 2.32
C LEU A 169 -16.21 4.23 1.25
N PRO A 170 -16.49 2.92 1.40
CA PRO A 170 -16.15 1.95 0.37
C PRO A 170 -17.03 2.03 -0.89
N ARG A 171 -18.14 2.75 -0.85
CA ARG A 171 -19.15 2.74 -1.94
C ARG A 171 -19.33 4.08 -2.61
N LYS A 172 -19.11 5.19 -1.88
CA LYS A 172 -19.39 6.56 -2.35
C LYS A 172 -18.16 7.43 -2.23
N ASN A 173 -17.98 8.32 -3.17
CA ASN A 173 -16.95 9.35 -3.06
C ASN A 173 -17.20 10.23 -1.82
N LEU A 174 -16.19 10.45 -1.00
CA LEU A 174 -16.30 11.35 0.17
C LEU A 174 -16.52 12.80 -0.28
N GLN A 175 -16.05 13.15 -1.49
CA GLN A 175 -16.34 14.39 -2.19
C GLN A 175 -17.28 14.09 -3.37
N PRO A 176 -18.62 14.35 -3.23
CA PRO A 176 -19.63 13.93 -4.23
C PRO A 176 -19.42 14.47 -5.63
N ARG A 177 -18.75 15.62 -5.80
CA ARG A 177 -18.44 16.17 -7.14
C ARG A 177 -17.69 15.19 -8.04
N PHE A 178 -16.94 14.23 -7.47
CA PHE A 178 -16.25 13.21 -8.26
C PHE A 178 -17.17 12.12 -8.83
N ASP A 179 -18.44 12.11 -8.45
CA ASP A 179 -19.47 11.29 -9.13
C ASP A 179 -19.65 11.72 -10.59
N HIS A 180 -19.31 12.97 -10.91
CA HIS A 180 -19.34 13.56 -12.25
C HIS A 180 -17.97 13.55 -12.96
N PHE A 181 -16.94 12.91 -12.38
CA PHE A 181 -15.66 12.83 -13.06
C PHE A 181 -15.76 11.94 -14.30
N ASP A 182 -15.12 12.35 -15.41
CA ASP A 182 -15.13 11.64 -16.69
C ASP A 182 -14.28 10.36 -16.63
N TRP A 183 -14.81 9.35 -15.93
CA TRP A 183 -14.22 8.01 -15.87
C TRP A 183 -14.42 7.28 -17.21
N ARG A 184 -13.40 6.54 -17.62
CA ARG A 184 -13.46 5.67 -18.81
C ARG A 184 -13.88 4.27 -18.40
N ASP A 185 -14.52 3.58 -19.33
CA ASP A 185 -14.73 2.13 -19.28
C ASP A 185 -13.84 1.48 -20.34
N ASP A 186 -12.78 0.80 -19.89
CA ASP A 186 -11.80 0.14 -20.77
C ASP A 186 -11.30 -1.15 -20.09
N PRO A 187 -12.01 -2.26 -20.27
CA PRO A 187 -11.66 -3.53 -19.63
C PRO A 187 -10.33 -4.11 -20.14
N VAL A 188 -9.90 -3.76 -21.36
CA VAL A 188 -8.59 -4.20 -21.88
C VAL A 188 -7.47 -3.46 -21.16
N ALA A 189 -7.61 -2.15 -20.97
CA ALA A 189 -6.64 -1.37 -20.21
C ALA A 189 -6.59 -1.83 -18.74
N LEU A 190 -7.75 -2.14 -18.14
CA LEU A 190 -7.80 -2.68 -16.78
C LEU A 190 -7.05 -4.01 -16.67
N ALA A 191 -7.30 -4.96 -17.57
CA ALA A 191 -6.64 -6.25 -17.56
C ALA A 191 -5.11 -6.13 -17.73
N ARG A 192 -4.64 -5.26 -18.63
CA ARG A 192 -3.20 -4.99 -18.80
C ARG A 192 -2.57 -4.40 -17.55
N TRP A 193 -3.27 -3.50 -16.86
CA TRP A 193 -2.81 -2.93 -15.59
C TRP A 193 -2.73 -4.03 -14.51
N GLN A 194 -3.76 -4.84 -14.35
CA GLN A 194 -3.80 -5.95 -13.39
C GLN A 194 -2.66 -6.96 -13.61
N GLN A 195 -2.32 -7.24 -14.86
CA GLN A 195 -1.28 -8.20 -15.25
C GLN A 195 0.15 -7.62 -15.17
N GLY A 196 0.32 -6.32 -14.90
CA GLY A 196 1.64 -5.68 -14.96
C GLY A 196 2.22 -5.71 -16.37
N MET A 197 1.39 -5.32 -17.36
CA MET A 197 1.68 -5.29 -18.80
C MET A 197 1.38 -3.91 -19.41
N THR A 198 1.60 -2.86 -18.63
CA THR A 198 1.29 -1.49 -19.04
C THR A 198 2.34 -0.89 -19.98
N GLY A 199 3.53 -1.45 -19.99
CA GLY A 199 4.71 -0.90 -20.68
C GLY A 199 5.42 0.20 -19.87
N TYR A 200 5.03 0.43 -18.63
CA TYR A 200 5.70 1.30 -17.66
C TYR A 200 6.37 0.45 -16.58
N PRO A 201 7.69 0.25 -16.62
CA PRO A 201 8.38 -0.76 -15.81
C PRO A 201 8.12 -0.70 -14.30
N ILE A 202 8.08 0.50 -13.71
CA ILE A 202 7.80 0.65 -12.28
C ILE A 202 6.35 0.26 -11.91
N VAL A 203 5.40 0.49 -12.81
CA VAL A 203 4.00 0.07 -12.64
C VAL A 203 3.90 -1.44 -12.78
N ASP A 204 4.52 -1.99 -13.82
CA ASP A 204 4.50 -3.42 -14.11
C ASP A 204 5.19 -4.22 -13.00
N ALA A 205 6.35 -3.76 -12.52
CA ALA A 205 7.04 -4.36 -11.39
C ALA A 205 6.16 -4.42 -10.14
N ALA A 206 5.47 -3.33 -9.83
CA ALA A 206 4.62 -3.24 -8.64
C ALA A 206 3.38 -4.15 -8.73
N MET A 207 2.74 -4.23 -9.89
CA MET A 207 1.59 -5.12 -10.08
C MET A 207 1.99 -6.59 -10.04
N ARG A 208 3.20 -6.92 -10.51
CA ARG A 208 3.75 -8.28 -10.43
C ARG A 208 4.21 -8.63 -9.02
N GLU A 209 4.79 -7.68 -8.25
CA GLU A 209 5.06 -7.88 -6.82
C GLU A 209 3.75 -8.24 -6.10
N LEU A 210 2.68 -7.46 -6.34
CA LEU A 210 1.38 -7.70 -5.74
C LEU A 210 0.89 -9.12 -6.00
N TRP A 211 0.90 -9.55 -7.26
CA TRP A 211 0.42 -10.87 -7.64
C TRP A 211 1.27 -12.01 -7.07
N GLN A 212 2.59 -11.86 -7.07
CA GLN A 212 3.51 -12.91 -6.61
C GLN A 212 3.55 -13.04 -5.09
N THR A 213 3.40 -11.93 -4.35
CA THR A 213 3.70 -11.91 -2.91
C THR A 213 2.50 -11.52 -2.04
N GLY A 214 1.39 -11.12 -2.64
CA GLY A 214 0.25 -10.55 -1.90
C GLY A 214 0.58 -9.22 -1.21
N TYR A 215 1.68 -8.57 -1.59
CA TYR A 215 2.14 -7.32 -1.00
C TYR A 215 2.54 -6.33 -2.10
N MET A 216 2.46 -5.07 -1.78
CA MET A 216 3.01 -3.99 -2.60
C MET A 216 3.56 -2.90 -1.69
N HIS A 217 4.77 -2.44 -1.97
CA HIS A 217 5.40 -1.35 -1.24
C HIS A 217 4.56 -0.06 -1.32
N ASN A 218 4.44 0.70 -0.20
CA ASN A 218 3.57 1.89 -0.15
C ASN A 218 3.83 2.91 -1.28
N ARG A 219 5.10 3.18 -1.62
CA ARG A 219 5.44 4.09 -2.71
C ARG A 219 4.88 3.63 -4.05
N THR A 220 4.96 2.33 -4.32
CA THR A 220 4.47 1.77 -5.57
C THR A 220 2.94 1.67 -5.59
N ARG A 221 2.26 1.44 -4.44
CA ARG A 221 0.78 1.58 -4.35
C ARG A 221 0.31 2.95 -4.83
N MET A 222 1.01 4.02 -4.44
CA MET A 222 0.69 5.38 -4.90
C MET A 222 0.92 5.56 -6.41
N ILE A 223 1.97 4.97 -6.97
CA ILE A 223 2.30 5.07 -8.40
C ILE A 223 1.26 4.32 -9.24
N VAL A 224 0.99 3.05 -8.91
CA VAL A 224 0.04 2.23 -9.69
C VAL A 224 -1.39 2.72 -9.55
N GLY A 225 -1.76 3.22 -8.36
CA GLY A 225 -3.07 3.84 -8.13
C GLY A 225 -3.23 5.11 -8.95
N SER A 226 -2.23 6.01 -8.91
CA SER A 226 -2.25 7.21 -9.75
C SER A 226 -2.32 6.88 -11.25
N PHE A 227 -1.60 5.84 -11.69
CA PHE A 227 -1.64 5.41 -13.08
C PHE A 227 -3.04 4.97 -13.49
N LEU A 228 -3.69 4.12 -12.70
CA LEU A 228 -5.04 3.66 -12.95
C LEU A 228 -6.04 4.83 -13.05
N VAL A 229 -6.10 5.65 -12.00
CA VAL A 229 -7.18 6.66 -11.87
C VAL A 229 -6.92 7.94 -12.65
N LYS A 230 -5.67 8.20 -13.04
CA LYS A 230 -5.30 9.47 -13.73
C LYS A 230 -4.84 9.23 -15.15
N ASN A 231 -3.86 8.36 -15.39
CA ASN A 231 -3.39 8.11 -16.75
C ASN A 231 -4.41 7.30 -17.55
N LEU A 232 -5.02 6.26 -16.96
CA LEU A 232 -6.05 5.47 -17.61
C LEU A 232 -7.46 6.06 -17.41
N ARG A 233 -7.68 6.89 -16.40
CA ARG A 233 -8.98 7.43 -15.97
C ARG A 233 -10.02 6.34 -15.71
N LEU A 234 -9.57 5.18 -15.20
CA LEU A 234 -10.47 4.11 -14.75
C LEU A 234 -10.92 4.39 -13.32
N HIS A 235 -12.17 4.02 -13.01
CA HIS A 235 -12.73 4.29 -11.69
C HIS A 235 -11.93 3.60 -10.58
N TRP A 236 -11.73 4.29 -9.47
CA TRP A 236 -10.92 3.79 -8.36
C TRP A 236 -11.43 2.48 -7.74
N HIS A 237 -12.72 2.18 -7.83
CA HIS A 237 -13.29 0.90 -7.39
C HIS A 237 -12.67 -0.31 -8.11
N HIS A 238 -12.21 -0.19 -9.35
CA HIS A 238 -11.51 -1.29 -10.03
C HIS A 238 -10.21 -1.64 -9.33
N GLY A 239 -9.46 -0.61 -8.92
CA GLY A 239 -8.23 -0.81 -8.18
C GLY A 239 -8.45 -1.28 -6.74
N GLU A 240 -9.46 -0.71 -6.05
CA GLU A 240 -9.85 -1.12 -4.70
C GLU A 240 -10.21 -2.60 -4.64
N ARG A 241 -11.04 -3.08 -5.57
CA ARG A 241 -11.44 -4.50 -5.67
C ARG A 241 -10.25 -5.40 -5.97
N TRP A 242 -9.39 -4.98 -6.90
CA TRP A 242 -8.19 -5.76 -7.23
C TRP A 242 -7.21 -5.86 -6.05
N PHE A 243 -7.02 -4.77 -5.31
CA PHE A 243 -6.20 -4.77 -4.10
C PHE A 243 -6.83 -5.60 -2.99
N TRP A 244 -8.15 -5.54 -2.83
CA TRP A 244 -8.88 -6.38 -1.88
C TRP A 244 -8.67 -7.86 -2.16
N ASP A 245 -8.68 -8.25 -3.42
CA ASP A 245 -8.55 -9.63 -3.86
C ASP A 245 -7.10 -10.16 -3.74
N CYS A 246 -6.11 -9.32 -3.99
CA CYS A 246 -4.71 -9.75 -4.07
C CYS A 246 -3.89 -9.52 -2.79
N LEU A 247 -4.22 -8.52 -1.96
CA LEU A 247 -3.40 -8.14 -0.81
C LEU A 247 -3.64 -9.05 0.39
N VAL A 248 -2.58 -9.57 0.99
CA VAL A 248 -2.64 -10.29 2.28
C VAL A 248 -2.95 -9.37 3.47
N ASP A 249 -2.72 -8.06 3.30
CA ASP A 249 -3.05 -7.01 4.27
C ASP A 249 -4.32 -6.23 3.90
N ALA A 250 -5.21 -6.80 3.08
CA ALA A 250 -6.43 -6.14 2.66
C ALA A 250 -7.30 -5.75 3.86
N ASP A 251 -7.44 -4.45 4.07
CA ASP A 251 -8.22 -3.85 5.16
C ASP A 251 -9.18 -2.83 4.58
N LEU A 252 -10.47 -2.94 4.91
CA LEU A 252 -11.53 -2.15 4.29
C LEU A 252 -11.32 -0.64 4.49
N ALA A 253 -10.93 -0.23 5.70
CA ALA A 253 -10.72 1.17 6.01
C ALA A 253 -9.52 1.75 5.25
N ASN A 254 -8.36 1.07 5.32
CA ASN A 254 -7.14 1.53 4.68
C ASN A 254 -7.24 1.48 3.16
N ASN A 255 -7.84 0.42 2.60
CA ASN A 255 -7.99 0.25 1.16
C ASN A 255 -8.89 1.36 0.58
N SER A 256 -10.11 1.51 1.12
CA SER A 256 -11.07 2.52 0.62
C SER A 256 -10.57 3.95 0.80
N ALA A 257 -10.04 4.29 1.99
CA ALA A 257 -9.52 5.63 2.24
C ALA A 257 -8.33 5.97 1.33
N SER A 258 -7.40 5.02 1.12
CA SER A 258 -6.22 5.23 0.28
C SER A 258 -6.56 5.32 -1.20
N TRP A 259 -7.50 4.50 -1.71
CA TRP A 259 -7.95 4.60 -3.09
C TRP A 259 -8.66 5.91 -3.38
N GLN A 260 -9.51 6.38 -2.47
CA GLN A 260 -10.14 7.68 -2.59
C GLN A 260 -9.14 8.84 -2.48
N TRP A 261 -8.12 8.71 -1.60
CA TRP A 261 -7.04 9.69 -1.50
C TRP A 261 -6.29 9.82 -2.84
N ILE A 262 -5.88 8.69 -3.44
CA ILE A 262 -5.15 8.71 -4.71
C ILE A 262 -6.04 9.17 -5.88
N ALA A 263 -7.33 8.86 -5.86
CA ALA A 263 -8.29 9.36 -6.85
C ALA A 263 -8.49 10.87 -6.75
N GLY A 264 -8.37 11.44 -5.55
CA GLY A 264 -8.60 12.85 -5.28
C GLY A 264 -9.98 13.16 -4.69
N CYS A 265 -10.82 12.13 -4.51
CA CYS A 265 -12.19 12.26 -3.99
C CYS A 265 -12.29 11.98 -2.48
N GLY A 266 -11.22 11.58 -1.84
CA GLY A 266 -11.18 11.21 -0.42
C GLY A 266 -10.84 12.34 0.54
N ALA A 267 -10.66 11.97 1.81
CA ALA A 267 -10.16 12.83 2.86
C ALA A 267 -8.68 13.17 2.60
N ASP A 268 -8.27 14.39 2.97
CA ASP A 268 -6.89 14.89 2.83
C ASP A 268 -6.32 14.82 1.40
N ALA A 269 -7.18 14.66 0.39
CA ALA A 269 -6.79 14.55 -1.01
C ALA A 269 -6.45 15.90 -1.68
N ALA A 270 -6.70 17.00 -0.98
CA ALA A 270 -6.37 18.37 -1.42
C ALA A 270 -4.98 18.81 -0.91
N PRO A 271 -4.37 19.91 -1.45
CA PRO A 271 -4.99 20.82 -2.42
C PRO A 271 -4.76 20.47 -3.89
N TYR A 272 -4.01 19.41 -4.22
CA TYR A 272 -3.58 19.15 -5.59
C TYR A 272 -4.10 17.82 -6.13
N PHE A 273 -4.68 17.86 -7.33
CA PHE A 273 -4.91 16.68 -8.16
C PHE A 273 -3.55 16.18 -8.68
N ARG A 274 -2.84 15.46 -7.82
CA ARG A 274 -1.47 15.04 -8.05
C ARG A 274 -1.41 13.86 -9.02
N ILE A 275 -0.73 14.02 -10.15
CA ILE A 275 -0.50 12.98 -11.16
C ILE A 275 0.98 12.59 -11.10
N PHE A 276 1.27 11.35 -10.79
CA PHE A 276 2.63 10.85 -10.81
C PHE A 276 3.03 10.47 -12.24
N ASN A 277 4.19 10.95 -12.68
CA ASN A 277 4.80 10.46 -13.91
C ASN A 277 5.55 9.16 -13.59
N PRO A 278 5.14 7.99 -14.11
CA PRO A 278 5.75 6.71 -13.75
C PRO A 278 7.23 6.62 -14.11
N ILE A 279 7.70 7.30 -15.16
CA ILE A 279 9.11 7.31 -15.55
C ILE A 279 9.93 7.98 -14.45
N THR A 280 9.63 9.24 -14.12
CA THR A 280 10.38 10.00 -13.11
C THR A 280 10.22 9.44 -11.71
N GLN A 281 9.11 8.72 -11.42
CA GLN A 281 8.96 7.99 -10.16
C GLN A 281 9.89 6.77 -10.10
N GLY A 282 10.02 6.03 -11.20
CA GLY A 282 10.98 4.92 -11.31
C GLY A 282 12.42 5.41 -11.12
N GLU A 283 12.85 6.40 -11.90
CA GLU A 283 14.18 7.00 -11.80
C GLU A 283 14.51 7.50 -10.37
N LYS A 284 13.54 8.07 -9.69
CA LYS A 284 13.72 8.62 -8.34
C LYS A 284 13.77 7.58 -7.23
N PHE A 285 12.90 6.56 -7.30
CA PHE A 285 12.66 5.63 -6.18
C PHE A 285 13.23 4.23 -6.41
N ASP A 286 13.70 3.94 -7.61
CA ASP A 286 14.46 2.75 -7.96
C ASP A 286 15.66 3.15 -8.84
N PRO A 287 16.56 4.04 -8.34
CA PRO A 287 17.65 4.62 -9.13
C PRO A 287 18.65 3.58 -9.65
N ASP A 288 18.83 2.48 -8.92
CA ASP A 288 19.71 1.38 -9.25
C ASP A 288 19.00 0.30 -10.09
N GLY A 289 17.68 0.41 -10.25
CA GLY A 289 16.86 -0.51 -11.03
C GLY A 289 16.64 -1.89 -10.40
N ASP A 290 17.00 -2.07 -9.15
CA ASP A 290 16.95 -3.38 -8.47
C ASP A 290 15.53 -3.91 -8.31
N TYR A 291 14.59 -3.01 -8.03
CA TYR A 291 13.18 -3.37 -7.89
C TYR A 291 12.57 -3.75 -9.23
N ILE A 292 12.78 -2.92 -10.26
CA ILE A 292 12.27 -3.19 -11.61
C ILE A 292 12.86 -4.50 -12.14
N ARG A 293 14.18 -4.71 -12.05
CA ARG A 293 14.82 -5.94 -12.54
C ARG A 293 14.34 -7.21 -11.86
N ARG A 294 14.01 -7.11 -10.58
CA ARG A 294 13.47 -8.23 -9.79
C ARG A 294 12.13 -8.72 -10.32
N TYR A 295 11.21 -7.81 -10.62
CA TYR A 295 9.84 -8.14 -10.99
C TYR A 295 9.53 -8.06 -12.49
N VAL A 296 10.46 -7.51 -13.28
CA VAL A 296 10.38 -7.42 -14.75
C VAL A 296 11.68 -7.97 -15.37
N PRO A 297 11.94 -9.28 -15.19
CA PRO A 297 13.21 -9.88 -15.58
C PRO A 297 13.50 -9.80 -17.10
N GLU A 298 12.46 -9.72 -17.93
CA GLU A 298 12.60 -9.62 -19.39
C GLU A 298 13.27 -8.34 -19.89
N ILE A 299 13.37 -7.30 -19.02
CA ILE A 299 14.10 -6.06 -19.33
C ILE A 299 15.34 -5.87 -18.45
N ALA A 300 15.69 -6.86 -17.62
CA ALA A 300 16.77 -6.73 -16.64
C ALA A 300 18.14 -6.45 -17.28
N GLY A 301 18.36 -6.86 -18.52
CA GLY A 301 19.60 -6.62 -19.29
C GLY A 301 19.73 -5.19 -19.84
N LEU A 302 18.71 -4.34 -19.69
CA LEU A 302 18.81 -2.95 -20.17
C LEU A 302 19.75 -2.12 -19.29
N PRO A 303 20.52 -1.20 -19.89
CA PRO A 303 21.24 -0.16 -19.15
C PRO A 303 20.26 0.70 -18.32
N ASP A 304 20.71 1.19 -17.16
CA ASP A 304 19.89 1.98 -16.22
C ASP A 304 19.19 3.17 -16.90
N ALA A 305 19.87 3.83 -17.83
CA ALA A 305 19.33 4.98 -18.57
C ALA A 305 18.03 4.67 -19.33
N PHE A 306 17.78 3.41 -19.68
CA PHE A 306 16.60 3.00 -20.45
C PHE A 306 15.62 2.13 -19.63
N LEU A 307 15.99 1.75 -18.41
CA LEU A 307 15.24 0.79 -17.61
C LEU A 307 13.83 1.30 -17.29
N CYS A 308 13.68 2.60 -17.00
CA CYS A 308 12.38 3.21 -16.69
C CYS A 308 11.56 3.58 -17.93
N SER A 309 12.18 3.56 -19.12
CA SER A 309 11.56 3.93 -20.40
C SER A 309 12.17 3.15 -21.58
N PRO A 310 11.98 1.82 -21.64
CA PRO A 310 12.61 0.95 -22.65
C PRO A 310 12.39 1.38 -24.10
N TRP A 311 11.26 1.98 -24.40
CA TRP A 311 10.90 2.47 -25.74
C TRP A 311 11.73 3.65 -26.25
N THR A 312 12.59 4.22 -25.40
CA THR A 312 13.52 5.30 -25.79
C THR A 312 14.88 4.75 -26.21
N ALA A 313 15.14 3.46 -25.97
CA ALA A 313 16.38 2.81 -26.37
C ALA A 313 16.41 2.54 -27.88
N SER A 314 17.62 2.57 -28.48
CA SER A 314 17.78 2.17 -29.86
C SER A 314 17.58 0.66 -30.04
N ASP A 315 17.25 0.24 -31.26
CA ASP A 315 17.08 -1.19 -31.59
C ASP A 315 18.32 -2.01 -31.24
N THR A 316 19.53 -1.43 -31.42
CA THR A 316 20.78 -2.08 -31.04
C THR A 316 20.90 -2.35 -29.56
N VAL A 317 20.48 -1.38 -28.71
CA VAL A 317 20.48 -1.54 -27.24
C VAL A 317 19.43 -2.56 -26.82
N LEU A 318 18.25 -2.48 -27.39
CA LEU A 318 17.17 -3.45 -27.12
C LEU A 318 17.59 -4.87 -27.49
N ALA A 319 18.16 -5.05 -28.66
CA ALA A 319 18.66 -6.36 -29.16
C ALA A 319 19.76 -6.93 -28.26
N ALA A 320 20.72 -6.09 -27.84
CA ALA A 320 21.80 -6.49 -26.93
C ALA A 320 21.27 -6.95 -25.55
N ALA A 321 20.17 -6.35 -25.08
CA ALA A 321 19.49 -6.72 -23.86
C ALA A 321 18.48 -7.88 -24.03
N GLY A 322 18.29 -8.41 -25.24
CA GLY A 322 17.30 -9.46 -25.54
C GLY A 322 15.86 -8.96 -25.53
N VAL A 323 15.64 -7.65 -25.58
CA VAL A 323 14.32 -7.03 -25.49
C VAL A 323 13.74 -6.79 -26.88
N ARG A 324 12.50 -7.20 -27.11
CA ARG A 324 11.70 -6.89 -28.29
C ARG A 324 10.38 -6.28 -27.86
N LEU A 325 10.25 -4.95 -28.05
CA LEU A 325 9.03 -4.23 -27.69
C LEU A 325 7.83 -4.76 -28.49
N GLY A 326 6.71 -4.94 -27.80
CA GLY A 326 5.52 -5.56 -28.36
C GLY A 326 5.54 -7.09 -28.42
N VAL A 327 6.68 -7.73 -28.07
CA VAL A 327 6.85 -9.20 -28.08
C VAL A 327 7.28 -9.71 -26.70
N THR A 328 8.49 -9.34 -26.24
CA THR A 328 9.00 -9.77 -24.91
C THR A 328 8.59 -8.80 -23.81
N TYR A 329 8.43 -7.51 -24.14
CA TYR A 329 7.94 -6.48 -23.23
C TYR A 329 6.99 -5.54 -23.99
N PRO A 330 5.86 -5.11 -23.40
CA PRO A 330 4.87 -4.31 -24.09
C PRO A 330 5.34 -2.87 -24.41
N HIS A 331 4.78 -2.29 -25.45
CA HIS A 331 4.82 -0.84 -25.62
C HIS A 331 3.98 -0.13 -24.56
N PRO A 332 4.33 1.14 -24.20
CA PRO A 332 3.50 1.94 -23.32
C PRO A 332 2.04 1.99 -23.80
N MET A 333 1.10 1.65 -22.93
CA MET A 333 -0.32 1.60 -23.28
C MET A 333 -0.98 2.97 -23.45
N VAL A 334 -0.35 4.01 -22.92
CA VAL A 334 -0.76 5.43 -23.06
C VAL A 334 0.49 6.31 -23.16
N ASP A 335 0.38 7.44 -23.82
CA ASP A 335 1.38 8.51 -23.74
C ASP A 335 1.27 9.24 -22.40
N ALA A 336 2.37 9.37 -21.66
CA ALA A 336 2.37 9.94 -20.30
C ALA A 336 1.96 11.43 -20.29
N LYS A 337 2.35 12.20 -21.32
CA LYS A 337 2.04 13.62 -21.41
C LYS A 337 0.57 13.82 -21.79
N ALA A 338 0.12 13.17 -22.86
CA ALA A 338 -1.26 13.28 -23.35
C ALA A 338 -2.27 12.78 -22.30
N SER A 339 -1.97 11.67 -21.64
CA SER A 339 -2.84 11.12 -20.57
C SER A 339 -2.91 12.05 -19.36
N ARG A 340 -1.81 12.70 -18.98
CA ARG A 340 -1.78 13.71 -17.93
C ARG A 340 -2.63 14.93 -18.29
N GLU A 341 -2.51 15.43 -19.50
CA GLU A 341 -3.30 16.57 -19.99
C GLU A 341 -4.79 16.25 -19.99
N ALA A 342 -5.17 15.07 -20.45
CA ALA A 342 -6.56 14.59 -20.45
C ALA A 342 -7.12 14.49 -19.01
N ALA A 343 -6.34 13.99 -18.05
CA ALA A 343 -6.76 13.92 -16.65
C ALA A 343 -6.95 15.30 -16.01
N LEU A 344 -6.06 16.26 -16.33
CA LEU A 344 -6.20 17.64 -15.86
C LEU A 344 -7.42 18.34 -16.46
N ALA A 345 -7.71 18.10 -17.74
CA ALA A 345 -8.91 18.61 -18.39
C ALA A 345 -10.19 18.07 -17.73
N ALA A 346 -10.26 16.75 -17.51
CA ALA A 346 -11.36 16.11 -16.78
C ALA A 346 -11.55 16.68 -15.36
N PHE A 347 -10.46 16.88 -14.64
CA PHE A 347 -10.50 17.48 -13.29
C PHE A 347 -10.97 18.95 -13.33
N SER A 348 -10.55 19.72 -14.34
CA SER A 348 -10.97 21.11 -14.49
C SER A 348 -12.46 21.22 -14.80
N ALA A 349 -13.01 20.27 -15.52
CA ALA A 349 -14.44 20.22 -15.83
C ALA A 349 -15.32 20.03 -14.58
N LEU A 350 -14.81 19.41 -13.51
CA LEU A 350 -15.55 19.27 -12.23
C LEU A 350 -15.84 20.62 -11.56
N LYS A 351 -14.99 21.64 -11.79
CA LYS A 351 -15.18 22.98 -11.19
C LYS A 351 -16.36 23.74 -11.78
N SER A 352 -16.87 23.32 -12.94
CA SER A 352 -18.01 23.94 -13.59
C SER A 352 -19.35 23.30 -13.20
N VAL A 353 -19.33 22.28 -12.33
CA VAL A 353 -20.53 21.57 -11.84
C VAL A 353 -20.95 22.08 -10.43
N GLU A 354 -20.13 22.93 -9.80
CA GLU A 354 -20.49 23.69 -8.60
C GLU A 354 -21.22 25.00 -8.98
#